data_e805f98df71bea96492846c2773574ea
#
_entry.id   e805f98df71bea96492846c2773574ea
#
_cell.length_a   1.000
_cell.length_b   1.000
_cell.length_c   1.000
_cell.angle_alpha   90.00
_cell.angle_beta   90.00
_cell.angle_gamma   90.00
#
_symmetry.space_group_name_H-M   'P 1'
#
loop_
_entity.id
_entity.type
_entity.pdbx_description
1 polymer ?
#
loop_
_entity_poly.entity_id
_entity_poly.type
_entity_poly.pdbx_seq_one_letter_code
_entity_poly.pdbx_strand_id
1 'polypeptide(L)'
;MRADRRIVGASKWPLAIDPAKVGTYPADTKSGAGYFYDDVLEYRVWVHPDKGGEPLNGDHDYFIAFAQCEPAEEYSKRIAGAEPPLVLVRQFEWVDEPNRGQFVPEKGERITEWQVGWLQGNKRTATSIQEFLKHPIEAGP
;
A
#
# COMPACT_ATOMS: atom_id res chain seq x y z
N MET A 1 0.13 -6.33 18.29
CA MET A 1 0.12 -5.66 17.00
C MET A 1 -0.33 -4.22 17.15
N ARG A 2 0.44 -3.31 16.64
CA ARG A 2 0.10 -1.89 16.70
C ARG A 2 -0.71 -1.48 15.49
N ALA A 3 -1.92 -1.02 15.74
CA ALA A 3 -2.80 -0.59 14.67
C ALA A 3 -3.73 0.52 15.17
N ASP A 4 -4.01 1.47 14.30
CA ASP A 4 -5.06 2.46 14.50
C ASP A 4 -6.18 2.18 13.51
N ARG A 5 -7.27 1.61 13.98
CA ARG A 5 -8.42 1.20 13.18
C ARG A 5 -9.49 2.27 13.06
N ARG A 6 -9.27 3.43 13.66
CA ARG A 6 -10.27 4.51 13.67
C ARG A 6 -10.34 5.20 12.32
N ILE A 7 -11.53 5.64 11.98
CA ILE A 7 -11.76 6.54 10.85
C ILE A 7 -12.08 7.91 11.44
N VAL A 8 -11.27 8.90 11.10
CA VAL A 8 -11.34 10.25 11.68
C VAL A 8 -11.45 11.26 10.56
N GLY A 9 -12.64 11.85 10.42
CA GLY A 9 -12.88 12.91 9.43
C GLY A 9 -12.86 12.42 7.99
N ALA A 10 -12.83 13.39 7.06
CA ALA A 10 -12.77 13.12 5.63
C ALA A 10 -11.39 12.61 5.24
N SER A 11 -11.34 11.81 4.19
CA SER A 11 -10.09 11.26 3.65
C SER A 11 -9.95 11.60 2.17
N LYS A 12 -8.75 12.04 1.79
CA LYS A 12 -8.36 12.22 0.39
C LYS A 12 -8.15 10.87 -0.31
N TRP A 13 -7.70 9.87 0.44
CA TRP A 13 -7.34 8.55 -0.06
C TRP A 13 -8.34 7.50 0.38
N PRO A 14 -8.47 6.38 -0.34
CA PRO A 14 -9.40 5.31 0.06
C PRO A 14 -9.16 4.83 1.48
N LEU A 15 -10.24 4.53 2.18
CA LEU A 15 -10.18 3.92 3.50
C LEU A 15 -9.89 2.43 3.39
N ALA A 16 -9.36 1.83 4.46
CA ALA A 16 -9.23 0.38 4.54
C ALA A 16 -10.58 -0.27 4.27
N ILE A 17 -10.59 -1.30 3.41
CA ILE A 17 -11.83 -2.00 3.05
C ILE A 17 -12.48 -2.66 4.26
N ASP A 18 -11.67 -3.11 5.21
CA ASP A 18 -12.13 -3.71 6.46
C ASP A 18 -11.28 -3.19 7.62
N PRO A 19 -11.71 -2.09 8.27
CA PRO A 19 -10.93 -1.52 9.37
C PRO A 19 -10.65 -2.49 10.52
N ALA A 20 -11.53 -3.48 10.74
CA ALA A 20 -11.34 -4.46 11.80
C ALA A 20 -10.13 -5.37 11.56
N LYS A 21 -9.71 -5.53 10.31
CA LYS A 21 -8.56 -6.35 9.95
C LYS A 21 -7.24 -5.58 9.89
N VAL A 22 -7.26 -4.28 10.01
CA VAL A 22 -6.05 -3.46 10.01
C VAL A 22 -5.12 -3.94 11.12
N GLY A 23 -3.85 -4.16 10.78
CA GLY A 23 -2.85 -4.69 11.70
C GLY A 23 -2.78 -6.22 11.76
N THR A 24 -3.61 -6.94 10.99
CA THR A 24 -3.60 -8.41 10.98
C THR A 24 -2.92 -9.00 9.74
N TYR A 25 -2.57 -8.17 8.77
CA TYR A 25 -1.96 -8.63 7.52
C TYR A 25 -0.46 -8.91 7.69
N PRO A 26 0.12 -9.81 6.87
CA PRO A 26 1.54 -10.12 6.97
C PRO A 26 2.43 -8.91 6.77
N ALA A 27 3.55 -8.88 7.49
CA ALA A 27 4.57 -7.84 7.29
C ALA A 27 5.37 -8.06 6.01
N ASP A 28 5.62 -9.32 5.68
CA ASP A 28 6.44 -9.69 4.52
C ASP A 28 5.54 -9.83 3.28
N THR A 29 5.55 -8.82 2.45
CA THR A 29 4.74 -8.77 1.23
C THR A 29 5.59 -8.26 0.08
N LYS A 30 5.10 -8.46 -1.16
CA LYS A 30 5.73 -7.84 -2.32
C LYS A 30 5.64 -6.32 -2.21
N SER A 31 6.55 -5.65 -2.89
CA SER A 31 6.65 -4.19 -2.86
C SER A 31 6.68 -3.64 -4.28
N GLY A 32 5.87 -2.63 -4.53
CA GLY A 32 5.94 -1.78 -5.72
C GLY A 32 5.69 -2.50 -7.05
N ALA A 33 4.83 -3.51 -7.11
CA ALA A 33 4.64 -4.29 -8.32
C ALA A 33 3.21 -4.20 -8.86
N GLY A 34 3.09 -4.31 -10.19
CA GLY A 34 1.84 -4.42 -10.92
C GLY A 34 1.11 -3.10 -11.10
N TYR A 35 0.21 -3.11 -12.06
CA TYR A 35 -0.74 -2.02 -12.30
C TYR A 35 -2.11 -2.49 -11.87
N PHE A 36 -2.89 -1.59 -11.29
CA PHE A 36 -4.26 -1.79 -10.80
C PHE A 36 -4.34 -2.52 -9.46
N TYR A 37 -5.25 -2.04 -8.64
CA TYR A 37 -5.58 -2.64 -7.35
C TYR A 37 -7.10 -2.77 -7.21
N ASP A 38 -7.52 -3.69 -6.35
CA ASP A 38 -8.93 -3.92 -6.06
C ASP A 38 -9.34 -3.29 -4.73
N ASP A 39 -8.58 -3.56 -3.67
CA ASP A 39 -8.89 -3.09 -2.32
C ASP A 39 -7.68 -2.44 -1.68
N VAL A 40 -7.93 -1.39 -0.91
CA VAL A 40 -6.97 -0.89 0.07
C VAL A 40 -7.18 -1.68 1.36
N LEU A 41 -6.11 -2.29 1.88
CA LEU A 41 -6.18 -3.08 3.10
C LEU A 41 -5.80 -2.28 4.34
N GLU A 42 -4.71 -1.55 4.26
CA GLU A 42 -4.23 -0.70 5.36
C GLU A 42 -3.14 0.23 4.87
N TYR A 43 -2.87 1.28 5.66
CA TYR A 43 -1.70 2.15 5.46
C TYR A 43 -0.67 1.80 6.51
N ARG A 44 0.61 1.72 6.11
CA ARG A 44 1.71 1.29 6.96
C ARG A 44 2.75 2.37 7.09
N VAL A 45 3.15 2.66 8.33
CA VAL A 45 4.29 3.52 8.61
C VAL A 45 5.40 2.65 9.17
N TRP A 46 6.42 2.41 8.36
CA TRP A 46 7.60 1.66 8.78
C TRP A 46 8.50 2.54 9.63
N VAL A 47 8.97 1.99 10.73
CA VAL A 47 9.86 2.66 11.69
C VAL A 47 11.15 1.86 11.77
N HIS A 48 12.28 2.58 11.67
CA HIS A 48 13.62 2.00 11.68
C HIS A 48 14.37 2.39 12.95
N PRO A 49 14.60 1.46 13.87
CA PRO A 49 15.39 1.77 15.08
C PRO A 49 16.79 2.25 14.78
N ASP A 50 17.43 1.75 13.71
CA ASP A 50 18.77 2.18 13.29
C ASP A 50 18.80 3.62 12.73
N LYS A 51 17.64 4.21 12.46
CA LYS A 51 17.49 5.60 12.02
C LYS A 51 16.85 6.48 13.07
N GLY A 52 16.95 6.10 14.33
CA GLY A 52 16.45 6.90 15.45
C GLY A 52 15.07 6.51 15.95
N GLY A 53 14.45 5.49 15.39
CA GLY A 53 13.17 5.00 15.86
C GLY A 53 13.29 4.32 17.22
N GLU A 54 12.20 4.35 17.99
CA GLU A 54 12.16 3.65 19.28
C GLU A 54 12.17 2.14 19.05
N PRO A 55 13.12 1.41 19.66
CA PRO A 55 13.15 -0.06 19.51
C PRO A 55 11.96 -0.70 20.22
N LEU A 56 11.24 -1.59 19.53
CA LEU A 56 10.16 -2.38 20.12
C LEU A 56 10.54 -3.82 20.33
N ASN A 57 11.36 -4.38 19.43
CA ASN A 57 11.78 -5.76 19.47
C ASN A 57 13.21 -5.81 18.94
N GLY A 58 14.17 -5.41 19.76
CA GLY A 58 15.54 -5.22 19.33
C GLY A 58 15.66 -4.15 18.26
N ASP A 59 16.57 -4.36 17.32
CA ASP A 59 16.83 -3.41 16.24
C ASP A 59 16.01 -3.68 14.97
N HIS A 60 15.00 -4.53 15.07
CA HIS A 60 14.18 -4.89 13.92
C HIS A 60 13.27 -3.76 13.50
N ASP A 61 13.16 -3.56 12.20
CA ASP A 61 12.16 -2.66 11.62
C ASP A 61 10.77 -3.17 11.96
N TYR A 62 9.85 -2.25 12.16
CA TYR A 62 8.45 -2.59 12.41
C TYR A 62 7.55 -1.53 11.77
N PHE A 63 6.27 -1.83 11.67
CA PHE A 63 5.32 -0.85 11.17
C PHE A 63 4.12 -0.71 12.11
N ILE A 64 3.50 0.46 12.01
CA ILE A 64 2.20 0.73 12.60
C ILE A 64 1.20 0.76 11.45
N ALA A 65 0.08 0.07 11.59
CA ALA A 65 -0.95 0.00 10.55
C ALA A 65 -2.11 0.95 10.88
N PHE A 66 -2.66 1.57 9.85
CA PHE A 66 -3.73 2.54 9.95
C PHE A 66 -4.85 2.21 8.98
N ALA A 67 -6.09 2.45 9.39
CA ALA A 67 -7.25 2.31 8.51
C ALA A 67 -7.38 3.50 7.53
N GLN A 68 -6.73 4.62 7.82
CA GLN A 68 -6.87 5.87 7.10
C GLN A 68 -5.50 6.49 6.85
N CYS A 69 -5.31 7.09 5.67
CA CYS A 69 -4.00 7.62 5.28
C CYS A 69 -3.58 8.84 6.09
N GLU A 70 -4.47 9.79 6.33
CA GLU A 70 -4.12 11.04 7.00
C GLU A 70 -3.53 10.86 8.40
N PRO A 71 -4.10 10.02 9.27
CA PRO A 71 -3.47 9.71 10.54
C PRO A 71 -2.09 9.04 10.38
N ALA A 72 -1.91 8.22 9.34
CA ALA A 72 -0.61 7.61 9.06
C ALA A 72 0.43 8.66 8.66
N GLU A 73 0.05 9.62 7.82
CA GLU A 73 0.95 10.73 7.44
C GLU A 73 1.36 11.57 8.65
N GLU A 74 0.40 11.89 9.50
CA GLU A 74 0.66 12.67 10.71
C GLU A 74 1.62 11.93 11.64
N TYR A 75 1.39 10.64 11.86
CA TYR A 75 2.26 9.79 12.66
C TYR A 75 3.67 9.76 12.08
N SER A 76 3.80 9.57 10.78
CA SER A 76 5.08 9.52 10.08
C SER A 76 5.90 10.79 10.29
N LYS A 77 5.26 11.96 10.25
CA LYS A 77 5.95 13.25 10.44
C LYS A 77 6.40 13.48 11.87
N ARG A 78 5.77 12.83 12.83
CA ARG A 78 5.96 13.05 14.25
C ARG A 78 6.96 12.10 14.89
N ILE A 79 7.18 10.94 14.29
CA ILE A 79 7.97 9.85 14.89
C ILE A 79 9.35 9.76 14.25
N ALA A 80 10.38 9.75 15.09
CA ALA A 80 11.76 9.59 14.63
C ALA A 80 11.94 8.20 13.98
N GLY A 81 12.71 8.14 12.90
CA GLY A 81 12.99 6.91 12.19
C GLY A 81 11.84 6.38 11.32
N ALA A 82 10.73 7.13 11.22
CA ALA A 82 9.58 6.72 10.43
C ALA A 82 9.73 7.14 8.97
N GLU A 83 9.29 6.26 8.07
CA GLU A 83 9.19 6.57 6.64
C GLU A 83 7.81 7.15 6.32
N PRO A 84 7.65 7.80 5.15
CA PRO A 84 6.32 8.16 4.66
C PRO A 84 5.43 6.91 4.53
N PRO A 85 4.10 7.04 4.68
CA PRO A 85 3.22 5.88 4.62
C PRO A 85 3.31 5.15 3.29
N LEU A 86 3.24 3.83 3.37
CA LEU A 86 2.94 2.96 2.25
C LEU A 86 1.50 2.48 2.39
N VAL A 87 0.92 1.99 1.29
CA VAL A 87 -0.41 1.40 1.31
C VAL A 87 -0.30 -0.07 0.93
N LEU A 88 -0.97 -0.92 1.70
CA LEU A 88 -1.10 -2.33 1.37
C LEU A 88 -2.36 -2.51 0.54
N VAL A 89 -2.21 -3.03 -0.67
CA VAL A 89 -3.33 -3.25 -1.58
C VAL A 89 -3.50 -4.73 -1.87
N ARG A 90 -4.75 -5.13 -2.16
CA ARG A 90 -5.07 -6.46 -2.68
C ARG A 90 -5.39 -6.35 -4.16
N GLN A 91 -4.83 -7.28 -4.92
CA GLN A 91 -5.02 -7.37 -6.36
C GLN A 91 -5.60 -8.74 -6.71
N PHE A 92 -6.70 -8.74 -7.47
CA PHE A 92 -7.26 -9.97 -8.03
C PHE A 92 -6.91 -10.10 -9.51
N GLU A 93 -6.79 -8.98 -10.20
CA GLU A 93 -6.28 -8.92 -11.56
C GLU A 93 -5.39 -7.68 -11.66
N TRP A 94 -4.26 -7.85 -12.31
CA TRP A 94 -3.29 -6.77 -12.46
C TRP A 94 -2.50 -6.97 -13.74
N VAL A 95 -1.64 -6.01 -14.07
CA VAL A 95 -0.71 -6.11 -15.18
C VAL A 95 0.71 -6.02 -14.65
N ASP A 96 1.52 -7.02 -14.93
CA ASP A 96 2.95 -6.98 -14.61
C ASP A 96 3.76 -6.49 -15.81
N GLU A 97 4.89 -5.92 -15.51
CA GLU A 97 5.86 -5.49 -16.52
C GLU A 97 7.19 -6.17 -16.22
N PRO A 98 7.34 -7.47 -16.58
CA PRO A 98 8.57 -8.22 -16.29
C PRO A 98 9.81 -7.64 -16.99
N ASN A 99 9.61 -7.06 -18.16
CA ASN A 99 10.63 -6.32 -18.89
C ASN A 99 10.01 -5.02 -19.36
N ARG A 100 10.82 -3.98 -19.51
CA ARG A 100 10.34 -2.68 -19.91
C ARG A 100 9.55 -2.75 -21.21
N GLY A 101 8.30 -2.26 -21.17
CA GLY A 101 7.41 -2.25 -22.32
C GLY A 101 6.71 -3.58 -22.59
N GLN A 102 6.98 -4.61 -21.81
CA GLN A 102 6.34 -5.91 -21.92
C GLN A 102 5.29 -6.06 -20.83
N PHE A 103 4.03 -5.89 -21.18
CA PHE A 103 2.92 -5.90 -20.22
C PHE A 103 2.19 -7.23 -20.28
N VAL A 104 2.08 -7.88 -19.11
CA VAL A 104 1.48 -9.21 -18.99
C VAL A 104 0.33 -9.16 -18.00
N PRO A 105 -0.94 -9.43 -18.44
CA PRO A 105 -2.06 -9.50 -17.51
C PRO A 105 -1.97 -10.77 -16.65
N GLU A 106 -2.28 -10.62 -15.37
CA GLU A 106 -2.22 -11.70 -14.40
C GLU A 106 -3.51 -11.76 -13.59
N LYS A 107 -3.85 -12.94 -13.10
CA LYS A 107 -4.99 -13.19 -12.21
C LYS A 107 -4.55 -13.97 -11.00
N GLY A 108 -5.25 -13.77 -9.90
CA GLY A 108 -5.01 -14.48 -8.66
C GLY A 108 -5.44 -13.64 -7.48
N GLU A 109 -4.84 -13.87 -6.33
CA GLU A 109 -4.98 -13.01 -5.18
C GLU A 109 -3.58 -12.66 -4.69
N ARG A 110 -3.26 -11.37 -4.74
CA ARG A 110 -1.94 -10.88 -4.33
C ARG A 110 -2.09 -9.67 -3.44
N ILE A 111 -1.21 -9.59 -2.43
CA ILE A 111 -1.10 -8.45 -1.54
C ILE A 111 0.28 -7.83 -1.75
N THR A 112 0.33 -6.52 -1.94
CA THR A 112 1.59 -5.81 -2.18
C THR A 112 1.56 -4.42 -1.57
N GLU A 113 2.72 -3.93 -1.13
CA GLU A 113 2.88 -2.56 -0.64
C GLU A 113 3.19 -1.62 -1.80
N TRP A 114 2.47 -0.50 -1.85
CA TRP A 114 2.64 0.55 -2.84
C TRP A 114 2.94 1.90 -2.17
N GLN A 115 3.56 2.78 -2.91
CA GLN A 115 3.53 4.20 -2.56
C GLN A 115 2.11 4.71 -2.66
N VAL A 116 1.69 5.54 -1.71
CA VAL A 116 0.30 6.00 -1.62
C VAL A 116 -0.14 6.73 -2.91
N GLY A 117 0.72 7.57 -3.47
CA GLY A 117 0.40 8.31 -4.70
C GLY A 117 0.06 7.40 -5.88
N TRP A 118 0.51 6.16 -5.85
CA TRP A 118 0.25 5.19 -6.90
C TRP A 118 -1.23 4.74 -6.96
N LEU A 119 -1.98 4.98 -5.91
CA LEU A 119 -3.43 4.69 -5.90
C LEU A 119 -4.20 5.55 -6.91
N GLN A 120 -3.69 6.73 -7.23
CA GLN A 120 -4.38 7.69 -8.09
C GLN A 120 -4.59 7.10 -9.49
N GLY A 121 -5.85 6.92 -9.87
CA GLY A 121 -6.22 6.44 -11.20
C GLY A 121 -5.99 4.95 -11.44
N ASN A 122 -5.59 4.18 -10.43
CA ASN A 122 -5.25 2.77 -10.57
C ASN A 122 -6.23 1.80 -9.92
N LYS A 123 -7.39 2.27 -9.51
CA LYS A 123 -8.47 1.39 -9.05
C LYS A 123 -8.98 0.58 -10.23
N ARG A 124 -8.96 -0.75 -10.12
CA ARG A 124 -9.40 -1.61 -11.21
C ARG A 124 -10.91 -1.53 -11.42
N THR A 125 -11.30 -1.40 -12.68
CA THR A 125 -12.68 -1.54 -13.14
C THR A 125 -12.77 -2.73 -14.10
N ALA A 126 -13.97 -3.04 -14.56
CA ALA A 126 -14.18 -4.15 -15.48
C ALA A 126 -13.38 -4.02 -16.80
N THR A 127 -13.01 -2.79 -17.20
CA THR A 127 -12.34 -2.53 -18.48
C THR A 127 -10.93 -2.00 -18.34
N SER A 128 -10.44 -1.75 -17.12
CA SER A 128 -9.13 -1.11 -16.89
C SER A 128 -7.99 -1.81 -17.62
N ILE A 129 -7.90 -3.13 -17.47
CA ILE A 129 -6.78 -3.90 -18.02
C ILE A 129 -6.85 -3.92 -19.55
N GLN A 130 -8.03 -4.10 -20.11
CA GLN A 130 -8.19 -4.11 -21.57
C GLN A 130 -7.82 -2.77 -22.18
N GLU A 131 -8.25 -1.67 -21.57
CA GLU A 131 -7.92 -0.33 -22.03
C GLU A 131 -6.45 -0.03 -21.89
N PHE A 132 -5.83 -0.43 -20.78
CA PHE A 132 -4.39 -0.28 -20.57
C PHE A 132 -3.59 -1.01 -21.64
N LEU A 133 -3.96 -2.25 -21.96
CA LEU A 133 -3.23 -3.06 -22.94
C LEU A 133 -3.34 -2.52 -24.36
N LYS A 134 -4.43 -1.79 -24.67
CA LYS A 134 -4.55 -1.12 -25.97
C LYS A 134 -3.64 0.07 -26.10
N HIS A 135 -3.42 0.81 -25.01
CA HIS A 135 -2.62 2.02 -24.98
C HIS A 135 -1.76 2.05 -23.71
N PRO A 136 -0.73 1.17 -23.62
CA PRO A 136 0.06 1.09 -22.41
C PRO A 136 0.80 2.38 -22.14
N ILE A 137 0.71 2.87 -20.90
CA ILE A 137 1.44 4.03 -20.44
C ILE A 137 2.27 3.56 -19.24
N GLU A 138 3.60 3.66 -19.35
CA GLU A 138 4.48 3.42 -18.22
C GLU A 138 4.35 4.56 -17.23
N ALA A 139 3.62 4.34 -16.16
CA ALA A 139 3.40 5.32 -15.10
C ALA A 139 3.50 4.64 -13.75
N GLY A 140 4.36 3.62 -13.64
CA GLY A 140 4.37 2.74 -12.52
C GLY A 140 5.42 3.00 -11.47
N PRO A 141 5.21 2.52 -10.25
CA PRO A 141 6.32 2.42 -9.32
C PRO A 141 7.32 1.37 -9.74
#